data_89e308da58cdefc5eb8f3779dcb74317
#
_entry.id   89e308da58cdefc5eb8f3779dcb74317
#
_cell.length_a   1.000
_cell.length_b   1.000
_cell.length_c   1.000
_cell.angle_alpha   90.00
_cell.angle_beta   90.00
_cell.angle_gamma   90.00
#
_symmetry.space_group_name_H-M   'P 1'
#
loop_
_entity.id
_entity.type
_entity.pdbx_description
1 polymer ?
#
loop_
_entity_poly.entity_id
_entity_poly.type
_entity_poly.pdbx_seq_one_letter_code
_entity_poly.pdbx_strand_id
1 'polypeptide(L)'
;MVNVKPVELGKTTRMSFGKINEVLTMPNLIEVQKNSYKWFVEEGLKEVFRDISAITDYSNNLVLNFTDYKIEENPKYSIAECKERDATYAVPLFVTAMLLNKETNELKENNVYMGDFPLMTDSGTFIINGAERVIVSQLVRSPGVYYSSAKDKTGKDLFSST
;
A
#
# COMPACT_ATOMS: atom_id res chain seq x y z
N MET A 1 15.55 -45.74 9.68
CA MET A 1 14.67 -45.59 8.51
C MET A 1 14.29 -44.12 8.37
N VAL A 2 14.42 -43.56 7.18
CA VAL A 2 13.96 -42.19 6.91
C VAL A 2 12.44 -42.25 6.82
N ASN A 3 11.74 -41.50 7.65
CA ASN A 3 10.27 -41.44 7.67
C ASN A 3 9.83 -40.47 6.57
N VAL A 4 9.43 -41.01 5.44
CA VAL A 4 8.97 -40.20 4.29
C VAL A 4 7.48 -39.98 4.41
N LYS A 5 7.06 -38.72 4.44
CA LYS A 5 5.64 -38.33 4.52
C LYS A 5 5.25 -37.46 3.33
N PRO A 6 4.08 -37.70 2.72
CA PRO A 6 3.53 -36.75 1.76
C PRO A 6 3.06 -35.48 2.50
N VAL A 7 3.46 -34.32 2.00
CA VAL A 7 3.08 -33.00 2.53
C VAL A 7 2.48 -32.19 1.40
N GLU A 8 1.29 -31.65 1.62
CA GLU A 8 0.64 -30.76 0.67
C GLU A 8 1.19 -29.33 0.84
N LEU A 9 1.78 -28.80 -0.22
CA LEU A 9 2.27 -27.42 -0.30
C LEU A 9 1.50 -26.67 -1.40
N GLY A 10 0.42 -26.04 -0.99
CA GLY A 10 -0.50 -25.37 -1.92
C GLY A 10 -1.19 -26.38 -2.85
N LYS A 11 -0.93 -26.31 -4.15
CA LYS A 11 -1.53 -27.19 -5.18
C LYS A 11 -0.72 -28.44 -5.47
N THR A 12 0.42 -28.64 -4.83
CA THR A 12 1.33 -29.77 -5.11
C THR A 12 1.60 -30.57 -3.85
N THR A 13 1.57 -31.90 -3.98
CA THR A 13 1.99 -32.83 -2.93
C THR A 13 3.47 -33.13 -3.09
N ARG A 14 4.26 -32.89 -2.06
CA ARG A 14 5.70 -33.20 -2.04
C ARG A 14 6.01 -34.22 -0.97
N MET A 15 7.05 -35.02 -1.20
CA MET A 15 7.52 -35.99 -0.21
C MET A 15 8.53 -35.31 0.72
N SER A 16 8.21 -35.30 2.03
CA SER A 16 9.12 -34.78 3.06
C SER A 16 10.02 -35.89 3.59
N PHE A 17 11.31 -35.64 3.58
CA PHE A 17 12.36 -36.50 4.13
C PHE A 17 12.89 -35.98 5.48
N GLY A 18 12.21 -34.99 6.05
CA GLY A 18 12.59 -34.40 7.33
C GLY A 18 12.49 -35.39 8.49
N LYS A 19 13.48 -35.34 9.39
CA LYS A 19 13.48 -36.15 10.63
C LYS A 19 12.63 -35.55 11.73
N ILE A 20 12.31 -34.26 11.61
CA ILE A 20 11.54 -33.50 12.61
C ILE A 20 10.16 -33.24 12.02
N ASN A 21 9.12 -33.41 12.80
CA ASN A 21 7.76 -33.02 12.40
C ASN A 21 7.70 -31.49 12.24
N GLU A 22 6.96 -31.01 11.23
CA GLU A 22 6.69 -29.60 11.09
C GLU A 22 5.94 -29.09 12.34
N VAL A 23 6.56 -28.12 13.04
CA VAL A 23 6.00 -27.49 14.23
C VAL A 23 5.22 -26.24 13.87
N LEU A 24 5.61 -25.58 12.80
CA LEU A 24 5.01 -24.36 12.28
C LEU A 24 4.59 -24.54 10.82
N THR A 25 3.43 -24.01 10.48
CA THR A 25 2.99 -23.91 9.08
C THR A 25 3.90 -22.95 8.31
N MET A 26 4.10 -23.24 7.01
CA MET A 26 4.87 -22.35 6.16
C MET A 26 4.19 -20.97 6.11
N PRO A 27 4.92 -19.87 6.41
CA PRO A 27 4.33 -18.54 6.35
C PRO A 27 3.99 -18.15 4.91
N ASN A 28 2.98 -17.33 4.74
CA ASN A 28 2.64 -16.75 3.45
C ASN A 28 3.67 -15.67 3.09
N LEU A 29 4.54 -15.95 2.10
CA LEU A 29 5.64 -15.05 1.72
C LEU A 29 5.18 -13.73 1.11
N ILE A 30 3.94 -13.65 0.65
CA ILE A 30 3.34 -12.41 0.08
C ILE A 30 2.40 -11.70 1.06
N GLU A 31 2.37 -12.12 2.30
CA GLU A 31 1.49 -11.54 3.32
C GLU A 31 1.81 -10.06 3.57
N VAL A 32 3.09 -9.69 3.55
CA VAL A 32 3.54 -8.31 3.74
C VAL A 32 2.91 -7.38 2.70
N GLN A 33 2.95 -7.77 1.42
CA GLN A 33 2.37 -6.98 0.33
C GLN A 33 0.85 -6.90 0.46
N LYS A 34 0.19 -8.02 0.71
CA LYS A 34 -1.28 -8.07 0.84
C LYS A 34 -1.78 -7.26 2.02
N ASN A 35 -1.17 -7.41 3.19
CA ASN A 35 -1.56 -6.67 4.38
C ASN A 35 -1.29 -5.17 4.25
N SER A 36 -0.16 -4.79 3.63
CA SER A 36 0.15 -3.39 3.35
C SER A 36 -0.86 -2.75 2.40
N TYR A 37 -1.25 -3.45 1.34
CA TYR A 37 -2.26 -2.96 0.40
C TYR A 37 -3.64 -2.84 1.06
N LYS A 38 -4.05 -3.86 1.83
CA LYS A 38 -5.30 -3.83 2.57
C LYS A 38 -5.36 -2.65 3.54
N TRP A 39 -4.31 -2.46 4.34
CA TRP A 39 -4.20 -1.32 5.24
C TRP A 39 -4.27 0.02 4.47
N PHE A 40 -3.58 0.12 3.34
CA PHE A 40 -3.58 1.34 2.53
C PHE A 40 -4.98 1.67 2.01
N VAL A 41 -5.71 0.67 1.53
CA VAL A 41 -7.09 0.86 1.04
C VAL A 41 -8.04 1.20 2.16
N GLU A 42 -7.95 0.56 3.33
CA GLU A 42 -8.89 0.72 4.45
C GLU A 42 -8.61 1.95 5.31
N GLU A 43 -7.33 2.26 5.55
CA GLU A 43 -6.90 3.32 6.48
C GLU A 43 -6.01 4.38 5.82
N GLY A 44 -5.01 3.98 5.04
CA GLY A 44 -4.02 4.89 4.49
C GLY A 44 -4.61 5.96 3.58
N LEU A 45 -5.61 5.64 2.77
CA LEU A 45 -6.31 6.61 1.94
C LEU A 45 -7.07 7.64 2.79
N LYS A 46 -7.65 7.23 3.92
CA LYS A 46 -8.32 8.16 4.86
C LYS A 46 -7.32 9.16 5.45
N GLU A 47 -6.14 8.66 5.83
CA GLU A 47 -5.07 9.53 6.34
C GLU A 47 -4.63 10.55 5.30
N VAL A 48 -4.39 10.10 4.06
CA VAL A 48 -4.00 10.98 2.94
C VAL A 48 -5.06 12.06 2.70
N PHE A 49 -6.33 11.71 2.61
CA PHE A 49 -7.39 12.68 2.39
C PHE A 49 -7.58 13.63 3.58
N ARG A 50 -7.36 13.16 4.80
CA ARG A 50 -7.38 14.00 6.00
C ARG A 50 -6.23 15.00 6.01
N ASP A 51 -5.04 14.57 5.65
CA ASP A 51 -3.84 15.42 5.62
C ASP A 51 -3.91 16.50 4.54
N ILE A 52 -4.53 16.19 3.40
CA ILE A 52 -4.74 17.15 2.30
C ILE A 52 -5.95 18.05 2.58
N SER A 53 -6.90 17.61 3.41
CA SER A 53 -8.14 18.33 3.70
C SER A 53 -7.91 19.70 4.34
N ALA A 54 -8.94 20.54 4.21
CA ALA A 54 -8.94 21.96 4.53
C ALA A 54 -8.06 22.79 3.59
N ILE A 55 -8.22 22.59 2.28
CA ILE A 55 -7.67 23.50 1.28
C ILE A 55 -8.48 24.78 1.32
N THR A 56 -7.82 25.88 1.67
CA THR A 56 -8.44 27.20 1.77
C THR A 56 -7.96 28.12 0.65
N ASP A 57 -8.82 29.02 0.23
CA ASP A 57 -8.43 30.09 -0.67
C ASP A 57 -7.59 31.16 0.05
N TYR A 58 -7.03 32.09 -0.71
CA TYR A 58 -6.22 33.20 -0.16
C TYR A 58 -7.02 34.09 0.82
N SER A 59 -8.33 34.23 0.61
CA SER A 59 -9.22 35.05 1.44
C SER A 59 -9.78 34.30 2.68
N ASN A 60 -9.51 32.98 2.78
CA ASN A 60 -10.08 32.08 3.79
C ASN A 60 -11.64 32.00 3.77
N ASN A 61 -12.27 32.37 2.67
CA ASN A 61 -13.71 32.36 2.50
C ASN A 61 -14.24 31.03 1.99
N LEU A 62 -13.44 30.33 1.17
CA LEU A 62 -13.75 29.02 0.63
C LEU A 62 -12.89 27.95 1.29
N VAL A 63 -13.53 26.89 1.75
CA VAL A 63 -12.85 25.72 2.34
C VAL A 63 -13.30 24.46 1.63
N LEU A 64 -12.34 23.75 1.03
CA LEU A 64 -12.55 22.46 0.40
C LEU A 64 -12.06 21.35 1.31
N ASN A 65 -12.95 20.43 1.66
CA ASN A 65 -12.63 19.25 2.45
C ASN A 65 -12.96 17.98 1.68
N PHE A 66 -12.17 16.93 1.89
CA PHE A 66 -12.46 15.58 1.43
C PHE A 66 -12.96 14.77 2.64
N THR A 67 -14.22 14.36 2.59
CA THR A 67 -14.90 13.72 3.74
C THR A 67 -14.86 12.21 3.68
N ASP A 68 -15.04 11.64 2.51
CA ASP A 68 -15.11 10.19 2.32
C ASP A 68 -14.59 9.81 0.92
N TYR A 69 -14.29 8.53 0.72
CA TYR A 69 -13.92 7.98 -0.58
C TYR A 69 -14.63 6.65 -0.84
N LYS A 70 -14.86 6.37 -2.09
CA LYS A 70 -15.44 5.12 -2.56
C LYS A 70 -14.60 4.55 -3.69
N ILE A 71 -14.15 3.31 -3.51
CA ILE A 71 -13.52 2.51 -4.55
C ILE A 71 -14.58 1.57 -5.11
N GLU A 72 -14.75 1.52 -6.42
CA GLU A 72 -15.65 0.55 -7.04
C GLU A 72 -15.04 -0.87 -6.96
N GLU A 73 -15.90 -1.87 -6.80
CA GLU A 73 -15.47 -3.26 -6.65
C GLU A 73 -15.22 -3.96 -7.99
N ASN A 74 -15.86 -3.47 -9.05
CA ASN A 74 -15.85 -4.14 -10.34
C ASN A 74 -14.85 -3.50 -11.32
N PRO A 75 -13.73 -4.17 -11.59
CA PRO A 75 -12.79 -3.70 -12.60
C PRO A 75 -13.40 -3.81 -14.01
N LYS A 76 -13.04 -2.88 -14.89
CA LYS A 76 -13.51 -2.83 -16.27
C LYS A 76 -13.10 -4.06 -17.09
N TYR A 77 -11.91 -4.58 -16.82
CA TYR A 77 -11.33 -5.72 -17.52
C TYR A 77 -10.84 -6.77 -16.52
N SER A 78 -10.90 -8.02 -16.90
CA SER A 78 -10.28 -9.11 -16.15
C SER A 78 -8.75 -9.04 -16.22
N ILE A 79 -8.07 -9.76 -15.32
CA ILE A 79 -6.60 -9.84 -15.28
C ILE A 79 -6.02 -10.31 -16.62
N ALA A 80 -6.65 -11.33 -17.25
CA ALA A 80 -6.22 -11.87 -18.52
C ALA A 80 -6.38 -10.84 -19.65
N GLU A 81 -7.51 -10.16 -19.70
CA GLU A 81 -7.77 -9.12 -20.70
C GLU A 81 -6.84 -7.91 -20.54
N CYS A 82 -6.49 -7.53 -19.29
CA CYS A 82 -5.53 -6.46 -19.07
C CYS A 82 -4.14 -6.79 -19.63
N LYS A 83 -3.71 -8.04 -19.49
CA LYS A 83 -2.44 -8.51 -20.05
C LYS A 83 -2.45 -8.56 -21.58
N GLU A 84 -3.57 -8.98 -22.18
CA GLU A 84 -3.71 -9.08 -23.64
C GLU A 84 -3.83 -7.71 -24.31
N ARG A 85 -4.52 -6.76 -23.67
CA ARG A 85 -4.81 -5.43 -24.21
C ARG A 85 -3.85 -4.34 -23.78
N ASP A 86 -2.77 -4.68 -23.09
CA ASP A 86 -1.84 -3.71 -22.49
C ASP A 86 -2.55 -2.67 -21.60
N ALA A 87 -3.60 -3.12 -20.88
CA ALA A 87 -4.39 -2.28 -19.98
C ALA A 87 -3.94 -2.41 -18.53
N THR A 88 -4.38 -1.46 -17.71
CA THR A 88 -4.15 -1.49 -16.25
C THR A 88 -5.34 -2.11 -15.54
N TYR A 89 -5.07 -3.06 -14.63
CA TYR A 89 -6.07 -3.66 -13.77
C TYR A 89 -6.40 -2.69 -12.64
N ALA A 90 -7.47 -1.90 -12.82
CA ALA A 90 -7.83 -0.80 -11.95
C ALA A 90 -9.35 -0.62 -11.85
N VAL A 91 -9.76 0.11 -10.83
CA VAL A 91 -11.15 0.51 -10.58
C VAL A 91 -11.23 2.01 -10.34
N PRO A 92 -12.36 2.66 -10.65
CA PRO A 92 -12.54 4.07 -10.39
C PRO A 92 -12.54 4.38 -8.88
N LEU A 93 -11.83 5.45 -8.52
CA LEU A 93 -11.83 6.05 -7.20
C LEU A 93 -12.65 7.34 -7.23
N PHE A 94 -13.68 7.41 -6.41
CA PHE A 94 -14.49 8.59 -6.18
C PHE A 94 -14.23 9.14 -4.78
N VAL A 95 -14.22 10.44 -4.67
CA VAL A 95 -14.04 11.14 -3.38
C VAL A 95 -15.19 12.11 -3.18
N THR A 96 -15.73 12.11 -1.99
CA THR A 96 -16.75 13.07 -1.59
C THR A 96 -16.07 14.39 -1.21
N ALA A 97 -16.20 15.38 -2.06
CA ALA A 97 -15.68 16.72 -1.87
C ALA A 97 -16.76 17.66 -1.31
N MET A 98 -16.46 18.34 -0.23
CA MET A 98 -17.33 19.26 0.45
C MET A 98 -16.73 20.67 0.38
N LEU A 99 -17.42 21.57 -0.31
CA LEU A 99 -17.05 22.97 -0.42
C LEU A 99 -17.92 23.82 0.52
N LEU A 100 -17.27 24.49 1.46
CA LEU A 100 -17.90 25.44 2.37
C LEU A 100 -17.56 26.87 1.93
N ASN A 101 -18.60 27.68 1.65
CA ASN A 101 -18.46 29.13 1.52
C ASN A 101 -18.85 29.80 2.85
N LYS A 102 -17.86 30.41 3.51
CA LYS A 102 -18.06 31.05 4.83
C LYS A 102 -18.83 32.35 4.75
N GLU A 103 -18.83 33.06 3.62
CA GLU A 103 -19.56 34.31 3.45
C GLU A 103 -21.08 34.08 3.34
N THR A 104 -21.45 33.08 2.51
CA THR A 104 -22.86 32.75 2.29
C THR A 104 -23.37 31.65 3.22
N ASN A 105 -22.47 30.99 3.98
CA ASN A 105 -22.75 29.78 4.74
C ASN A 105 -23.35 28.65 3.89
N GLU A 106 -23.05 28.65 2.59
CA GLU A 106 -23.44 27.56 1.70
C GLU A 106 -22.46 26.39 1.79
N LEU A 107 -23.03 25.21 1.85
CA LEU A 107 -22.29 23.94 1.80
C LEU A 107 -22.71 23.18 0.57
N LYS A 108 -21.74 22.82 -0.29
CA LYS A 108 -21.94 22.00 -1.48
C LYS A 108 -21.13 20.72 -1.37
N GLU A 109 -21.80 19.60 -1.55
CA GLU A 109 -21.19 18.27 -1.52
C GLU A 109 -21.38 17.59 -2.87
N ASN A 110 -20.29 17.02 -3.40
CA ASN A 110 -20.31 16.28 -4.65
C ASN A 110 -19.31 15.11 -4.60
N ASN A 111 -19.67 14.01 -5.28
CA ASN A 111 -18.75 12.92 -5.54
C ASN A 111 -17.94 13.21 -6.79
N VAL A 112 -16.64 13.32 -6.62
CA VAL A 112 -15.70 13.66 -7.69
C VAL A 112 -14.88 12.41 -8.05
N TYR A 113 -14.82 12.11 -9.34
CA TYR A 113 -13.92 11.09 -9.87
C TYR A 113 -12.47 11.59 -9.77
N MET A 114 -11.63 10.87 -9.03
CA MET A 114 -10.22 11.23 -8.84
C MET A 114 -9.28 10.52 -9.81
N GLY A 115 -9.69 9.37 -10.31
CA GLY A 115 -8.89 8.57 -11.24
C GLY A 115 -9.09 7.08 -11.04
N ASP A 116 -8.36 6.31 -11.83
CA ASP A 116 -8.37 4.85 -11.72
C ASP A 116 -7.32 4.39 -10.70
N PHE A 117 -7.78 3.60 -9.73
CA PHE A 117 -6.94 3.06 -8.67
C PHE A 117 -6.57 1.61 -8.99
N PRO A 118 -5.26 1.26 -9.04
CA PRO A 118 -4.83 -0.10 -9.39
C PRO A 118 -5.19 -1.10 -8.29
N LEU A 119 -5.73 -2.24 -8.73
CA LEU A 119 -6.05 -3.36 -7.86
C LEU A 119 -4.89 -4.34 -7.75
N MET A 120 -4.70 -4.88 -6.55
CA MET A 120 -3.77 -5.97 -6.32
C MET A 120 -4.39 -7.30 -6.73
N THR A 121 -3.63 -8.13 -7.42
CA THR A 121 -4.02 -9.51 -7.78
C THR A 121 -3.90 -10.44 -6.57
N ASP A 122 -4.44 -11.64 -6.67
CA ASP A 122 -4.32 -12.66 -5.61
C ASP A 122 -2.88 -13.07 -5.32
N SER A 123 -1.97 -12.90 -6.28
CA SER A 123 -0.53 -13.14 -6.13
C SER A 123 0.25 -11.95 -5.54
N GLY A 124 -0.42 -10.89 -5.14
CA GLY A 124 0.22 -9.70 -4.55
C GLY A 124 0.92 -8.79 -5.57
N THR A 125 0.53 -8.89 -6.83
CA THR A 125 1.08 -8.11 -7.95
C THR A 125 0.09 -7.07 -8.46
N PHE A 126 0.58 -6.12 -9.25
CA PHE A 126 -0.24 -5.14 -9.97
C PHE A 126 -0.02 -5.33 -11.47
N ILE A 127 -1.08 -5.10 -12.26
CA ILE A 127 -0.98 -5.12 -13.72
C ILE A 127 -1.10 -3.69 -14.20
N ILE A 128 0.00 -3.14 -14.70
CA ILE A 128 0.10 -1.78 -15.20
C ILE A 128 0.51 -1.84 -16.67
N ASN A 129 -0.35 -1.33 -17.56
CA ASN A 129 -0.13 -1.37 -19.00
C ASN A 129 0.24 -2.79 -19.50
N GLY A 130 -0.50 -3.79 -19.05
CA GLY A 130 -0.30 -5.20 -19.39
C GLY A 130 0.87 -5.89 -18.69
N ALA A 131 1.78 -5.15 -18.05
CA ALA A 131 2.93 -5.70 -17.35
C ALA A 131 2.61 -5.99 -15.87
N GLU A 132 2.94 -7.19 -15.44
CA GLU A 132 2.81 -7.58 -14.03
C GLU A 132 3.98 -7.02 -13.22
N ARG A 133 3.67 -6.23 -12.20
CA ARG A 133 4.64 -5.52 -11.37
C ARG A 133 4.42 -5.78 -9.89
N VAL A 134 5.49 -5.70 -9.12
CA VAL A 134 5.47 -5.87 -7.64
C VAL A 134 6.09 -4.66 -6.99
N ILE A 135 5.51 -4.23 -5.87
CA ILE A 135 6.12 -3.23 -5.01
C ILE A 135 7.11 -3.95 -4.09
N VAL A 136 8.39 -3.59 -4.22
CA VAL A 136 9.45 -4.17 -3.40
C VAL A 136 9.53 -3.43 -2.08
N SER A 137 9.52 -4.17 -0.96
CA SER A 137 9.70 -3.59 0.37
C SER A 137 11.12 -3.03 0.51
N GLN A 138 11.21 -1.81 1.01
CA GLN A 138 12.48 -1.11 1.23
C GLN A 138 12.73 -0.91 2.72
N LEU A 139 13.91 -1.29 3.19
CA LEU A 139 14.35 -0.98 4.54
C LEU A 139 14.88 0.45 4.60
N VAL A 140 14.27 1.25 5.46
CA VAL A 140 14.66 2.65 5.68
C VAL A 140 15.00 2.82 7.15
N ARG A 141 15.96 3.68 7.46
CA ARG A 141 16.22 4.05 8.86
C ARG A 141 15.00 4.75 9.44
N SER A 142 14.62 4.36 10.66
CA SER A 142 13.56 5.07 11.38
C SER A 142 13.97 6.52 11.68
N PRO A 143 13.03 7.46 11.72
CA PRO A 143 13.30 8.81 12.19
C PRO A 143 13.88 8.78 13.62
N GLY A 144 14.93 9.56 13.85
CA GLY A 144 15.59 9.60 15.14
C GLY A 144 16.99 10.20 15.06
N VAL A 145 17.70 10.23 16.18
CA VAL A 145 19.06 10.72 16.26
C VAL A 145 20.03 9.54 16.25
N TYR A 146 20.99 9.59 15.35
CA TYR A 146 22.01 8.55 15.20
C TYR A 146 23.34 9.09 15.68
N TYR A 147 23.99 8.33 16.58
CA TYR A 147 25.29 8.68 17.13
C TYR A 147 26.38 7.83 16.50
N SER A 148 27.46 8.46 16.12
CA SER A 148 28.66 7.79 15.64
C SER A 148 29.90 8.31 16.37
N SER A 149 30.91 7.44 16.55
CA SER A 149 32.21 7.81 17.12
C SER A 149 33.31 7.53 16.11
N ALA A 150 34.24 8.47 15.98
CA ALA A 150 35.43 8.33 15.16
C ALA A 150 36.65 8.84 15.92
N LYS A 151 37.81 8.24 15.70
CA LYS A 151 39.07 8.73 16.30
C LYS A 151 39.69 9.78 15.38
N ASP A 152 40.08 10.90 15.99
CA ASP A 152 40.88 11.92 15.31
C ASP A 152 42.33 11.43 15.10
N LYS A 153 43.08 12.13 14.26
CA LYS A 153 44.51 11.88 13.99
C LYS A 153 45.38 11.89 15.27
N THR A 154 44.90 12.55 16.31
CA THR A 154 45.55 12.64 17.62
C THR A 154 45.13 11.52 18.60
N GLY A 155 44.24 10.59 18.17
CA GLY A 155 43.73 9.49 18.99
C GLY A 155 42.56 9.85 19.92
N LYS A 156 42.03 11.09 19.86
CA LYS A 156 40.85 11.49 20.63
C LYS A 156 39.57 10.96 19.96
N ASP A 157 38.65 10.53 20.80
CA ASP A 157 37.30 10.11 20.31
C ASP A 157 36.44 11.35 20.02
N LEU A 158 36.00 11.45 18.78
CA LEU A 158 35.01 12.44 18.31
C LEU A 158 33.66 11.78 18.20
N PHE A 159 32.65 12.39 18.80
CA PHE A 159 31.27 11.94 18.71
C PHE A 159 30.50 12.88 17.78
N SER A 160 29.82 12.30 16.81
CA SER A 160 28.92 13.03 15.93
C SER A 160 27.49 12.51 16.06
N SER A 161 26.53 13.43 15.96
CA SER A 161 25.09 13.12 15.92
C SER A 161 24.48 13.63 14.62
N THR A 162 23.63 12.82 14.04
CA THR A 162 22.92 13.13 12.79
C THR A 162 21.43 12.95 12.99
#